data_e5fabb2b0a87720266373cc9a5534071
#
_entry.id   e5fabb2b0a87720266373cc9a5534071
#
_cell.length_a   1.000
_cell.length_b   1.000
_cell.length_c   1.000
_cell.angle_alpha   90.00
_cell.angle_beta   90.00
_cell.angle_gamma   90.00
#
_symmetry.space_group_name_H-M   'P 1'
#
loop_
_entity.id
_entity.type
_entity.pdbx_description
1 polymer ?
#
loop_
_entity_poly.entity_id
_entity_poly.type
_entity_poly.pdbx_seq_one_letter_code
_entity_poly.pdbx_strand_id
1 'polypeptide(L)'
;MMTLKNKKKYLFLTALLCSGVFVNAQSDKKEDMITTKPFGDSERHWYGIKDESNLVNAVPNQPRYEESDYTKIADNMMLFQRANGGWPKNYDMRAILTPEQQEKVASTKSILHTTFDNETTYTHIYYLAQVYTATKIEKYKEACIKGIQFVLDAQYANGGWPQYFPLEKGYSRHITFNDGAYMGIMNLLDKMISGNTNFSFLDENLKAKVKTAYDKGLDCILNMQIKDKGQLIAWCQQHDEETLAPAWARKFEPPSICNGESVDIVLFLMKIKNPDERIIQSIQSAVKWFADSKILNTRVESFAIEPTESKYKKIKRDVRVVVDSAAAPIWTRYYELGTHRPLFCDRNSEFLYSLAEVSLERRSGYAWYTGSPQKVLDKYPAWQKKYAPNTNVLN
;
A
#
# COMPACT_ATOMS: atom_id res chain seq x y z
N MET A 1 30.86 -61.93 59.97
CA MET A 1 29.65 -61.78 59.35
C MET A 1 29.17 -60.35 59.44
N MET A 2 29.87 -59.45 58.85
CA MET A 2 29.53 -58.02 58.88
C MET A 2 29.59 -57.46 57.49
N THR A 3 28.50 -56.98 57.01
CA THR A 3 28.34 -56.35 55.73
C THR A 3 28.61 -54.85 55.84
N LEU A 4 29.61 -54.38 55.13
CA LEU A 4 29.95 -52.95 54.99
C LEU A 4 29.03 -52.26 53.91
N LYS A 5 28.31 -51.22 54.33
CA LYS A 5 27.52 -50.33 53.44
C LYS A 5 28.45 -49.23 52.92
N ASN A 6 28.63 -49.18 51.60
CA ASN A 6 29.23 -48.07 50.88
C ASN A 6 28.18 -46.99 50.56
N LYS A 7 28.39 -45.78 51.06
CA LYS A 7 27.65 -44.55 50.72
C LYS A 7 28.31 -43.91 49.49
N LYS A 8 27.61 -43.87 48.35
CA LYS A 8 27.98 -43.03 47.21
C LYS A 8 27.33 -41.65 47.38
N LYS A 9 28.15 -40.59 47.42
CA LYS A 9 27.72 -39.19 47.34
C LYS A 9 27.39 -38.88 45.88
N TYR A 10 26.19 -38.40 45.62
CA TYR A 10 25.80 -37.83 44.33
C TYR A 10 26.07 -36.32 44.34
N LEU A 11 26.96 -35.90 43.46
CA LEU A 11 27.21 -34.48 43.15
C LEU A 11 26.18 -34.03 42.13
N PHE A 12 25.28 -33.14 42.53
CA PHE A 12 24.34 -32.48 41.60
C PHE A 12 25.09 -31.35 40.85
N LEU A 13 25.32 -31.55 39.58
CA LEU A 13 25.83 -30.54 38.68
C LEU A 13 24.61 -29.83 38.09
N THR A 14 24.34 -28.60 38.54
CA THR A 14 23.29 -27.73 37.96
C THR A 14 23.79 -27.17 36.65
N ALA A 15 23.32 -27.73 35.53
CA ALA A 15 23.54 -27.16 34.21
C ALA A 15 22.54 -25.99 34.01
N LEU A 16 23.06 -24.78 33.96
CA LEU A 16 22.34 -23.57 33.61
C LEU A 16 22.12 -23.60 32.08
N LEU A 17 20.92 -23.98 31.66
CA LEU A 17 20.47 -23.86 30.25
C LEU A 17 20.20 -22.39 29.95
N CYS A 18 21.14 -21.70 29.32
CA CYS A 18 20.87 -20.46 28.60
C CYS A 18 20.01 -20.80 27.37
N SER A 19 18.70 -20.70 27.52
CA SER A 19 17.79 -20.66 26.38
C SER A 19 17.93 -19.30 25.67
N GLY A 20 18.87 -19.23 24.74
CA GLY A 20 18.97 -18.12 23.80
C GLY A 20 17.69 -18.04 22.97
N VAL A 21 17.03 -16.90 23.05
CA VAL A 21 15.85 -16.57 22.26
C VAL A 21 16.28 -16.43 20.80
N PHE A 22 16.13 -17.50 20.03
CA PHE A 22 16.13 -17.44 18.54
C PHE A 22 14.70 -17.16 18.08
N VAL A 23 14.27 -15.91 18.16
CA VAL A 23 13.03 -15.45 17.52
C VAL A 23 13.42 -14.25 16.64
N ASN A 24 13.20 -14.37 15.35
CA ASN A 24 13.19 -13.36 14.28
C ASN A 24 14.23 -13.41 13.16
N ALA A 25 14.85 -14.55 12.86
CA ALA A 25 15.65 -14.62 11.63
C ALA A 25 14.86 -15.13 10.39
N GLN A 26 13.59 -15.54 10.56
CA GLN A 26 12.81 -16.14 9.47
C GLN A 26 11.82 -15.20 8.78
N SER A 27 11.39 -14.10 9.44
CA SER A 27 10.56 -13.06 8.81
C SER A 27 11.39 -12.14 7.91
N ASP A 28 12.60 -11.80 8.33
CA ASP A 28 13.48 -10.89 7.59
C ASP A 28 14.00 -11.52 6.28
N LYS A 29 14.24 -12.83 6.26
CA LYS A 29 14.71 -13.52 5.04
C LYS A 29 13.68 -13.57 3.91
N LYS A 30 12.39 -13.40 4.19
CA LYS A 30 11.33 -13.44 3.17
C LYS A 30 11.10 -12.06 2.52
N GLU A 31 11.42 -10.98 3.25
CA GLU A 31 11.39 -9.60 2.71
C GLU A 31 12.62 -9.27 1.83
N ASP A 32 13.71 -9.99 1.99
CA ASP A 32 14.97 -9.73 1.26
C ASP A 32 15.06 -10.45 -0.10
N MET A 33 14.09 -11.30 -0.43
CA MET A 33 14.06 -11.92 -1.77
C MET A 33 13.76 -10.90 -2.86
N ILE A 34 14.61 -10.84 -3.89
CA ILE A 34 14.34 -10.05 -5.10
C ILE A 34 13.16 -10.71 -5.83
N THR A 35 12.01 -10.04 -5.86
CA THR A 35 10.78 -10.55 -6.45
C THR A 35 10.01 -9.48 -7.19
N THR A 36 9.32 -9.90 -8.25
CA THR A 36 8.46 -9.00 -9.05
C THR A 36 7.01 -8.94 -8.56
N LYS A 37 6.66 -9.65 -7.48
CA LYS A 37 5.30 -9.65 -6.93
C LYS A 37 4.72 -8.25 -6.63
N PRO A 38 5.50 -7.28 -6.12
CA PRO A 38 5.00 -5.92 -5.88
C PRO A 38 4.58 -5.15 -7.14
N PHE A 39 4.87 -5.68 -8.33
CA PHE A 39 4.52 -5.02 -9.59
C PHE A 39 3.28 -5.61 -10.26
N GLY A 40 2.58 -6.50 -9.58
CA GLY A 40 1.47 -7.29 -10.15
C GLY A 40 0.31 -6.44 -10.64
N ASP A 41 0.07 -5.27 -10.05
CA ASP A 41 -1.00 -4.38 -10.49
C ASP A 41 -0.65 -3.70 -11.83
N SER A 42 0.55 -3.18 -11.96
CA SER A 42 1.07 -2.60 -13.20
C SER A 42 1.06 -3.62 -14.35
N GLU A 43 1.54 -4.85 -14.10
CA GLU A 43 1.52 -5.96 -15.05
C GLU A 43 0.10 -6.30 -15.51
N ARG A 44 -0.83 -6.46 -14.56
CA ARG A 44 -2.23 -6.77 -14.84
C ARG A 44 -2.90 -5.73 -15.73
N HIS A 45 -2.62 -4.46 -15.49
CA HIS A 45 -3.13 -3.36 -16.32
C HIS A 45 -2.56 -3.41 -17.73
N TRP A 46 -1.28 -3.69 -17.87
CA TRP A 46 -0.63 -3.73 -19.17
C TRP A 46 -1.19 -4.83 -20.10
N TYR A 47 -1.49 -6.02 -19.54
CA TYR A 47 -2.07 -7.11 -20.32
C TYR A 47 -3.61 -7.04 -20.44
N GLY A 48 -4.27 -6.49 -19.44
CA GLY A 48 -5.73 -6.56 -19.30
C GLY A 48 -6.49 -5.33 -19.78
N ILE A 49 -5.84 -4.18 -19.84
CA ILE A 49 -6.49 -2.90 -20.20
C ILE A 49 -5.76 -2.31 -21.40
N LYS A 50 -6.46 -2.23 -22.53
CA LYS A 50 -5.99 -1.42 -23.67
C LYS A 50 -6.20 0.05 -23.29
N ASP A 51 -5.15 0.66 -22.79
CA ASP A 51 -5.14 2.07 -22.41
C ASP A 51 -4.31 2.83 -23.46
N GLU A 52 -4.90 3.89 -24.04
CA GLU A 52 -4.20 4.77 -24.95
C GLU A 52 -3.02 5.48 -24.28
N SER A 53 -3.04 5.57 -22.94
CA SER A 53 -1.95 6.09 -22.14
C SER A 53 -0.78 5.11 -21.97
N ASN A 54 -0.93 3.84 -22.34
CA ASN A 54 0.18 2.89 -22.31
C ASN A 54 1.26 3.34 -23.31
N LEU A 55 2.46 3.51 -22.80
CA LEU A 55 3.61 3.95 -23.58
C LEU A 55 3.91 3.00 -24.75
N VAL A 56 3.83 1.72 -24.45
CA VAL A 56 3.89 0.60 -25.39
C VAL A 56 2.84 -0.42 -24.98
N ASN A 57 2.26 -1.11 -25.95
CA ASN A 57 1.33 -2.21 -25.69
C ASN A 57 2.05 -3.56 -25.78
N ALA A 58 1.55 -4.55 -25.06
CA ALA A 58 2.01 -5.92 -25.17
C ALA A 58 1.74 -6.47 -26.58
N VAL A 59 2.70 -7.20 -27.12
CA VAL A 59 2.48 -7.99 -28.34
C VAL A 59 1.85 -9.36 -27.97
N PRO A 60 1.16 -10.03 -28.92
CA PRO A 60 0.65 -11.38 -28.69
C PRO A 60 1.77 -12.32 -28.20
N ASN A 61 1.51 -13.04 -27.09
CA ASN A 61 2.48 -13.94 -26.47
C ASN A 61 3.80 -13.24 -26.08
N GLN A 62 3.74 -12.01 -25.57
CA GLN A 62 4.91 -11.25 -25.11
C GLN A 62 5.82 -12.13 -24.26
N PRO A 63 7.07 -12.39 -24.66
CA PRO A 63 7.98 -13.17 -23.85
C PRO A 63 8.39 -12.42 -22.59
N ARG A 64 8.78 -13.17 -21.55
CA ARG A 64 9.09 -12.61 -20.22
C ARG A 64 10.38 -13.20 -19.66
N TYR A 65 11.12 -12.40 -18.95
CA TYR A 65 12.24 -12.85 -18.12
C TYR A 65 11.75 -13.69 -16.95
N GLU A 66 12.52 -14.68 -16.54
CA GLU A 66 12.31 -15.39 -15.27
C GLU A 66 12.64 -14.47 -14.09
N GLU A 67 12.05 -14.71 -12.91
CA GLU A 67 12.33 -13.88 -11.71
C GLU A 67 13.83 -13.90 -11.34
N SER A 68 14.53 -14.98 -11.63
CA SER A 68 15.99 -15.12 -11.46
C SER A 68 16.81 -14.20 -12.37
N ASP A 69 16.25 -13.72 -13.46
CA ASP A 69 16.89 -12.76 -14.39
C ASP A 69 16.85 -11.32 -13.85
N TYR A 70 16.96 -11.13 -12.54
CA TYR A 70 16.74 -9.86 -11.87
C TYR A 70 17.56 -8.69 -12.42
N THR A 71 18.75 -8.93 -12.99
CA THR A 71 19.53 -7.87 -13.65
C THR A 71 18.91 -7.41 -14.96
N LYS A 72 18.38 -8.32 -15.78
CA LYS A 72 17.68 -7.96 -17.02
C LYS A 72 16.37 -7.22 -16.73
N ILE A 73 15.68 -7.63 -15.67
CA ILE A 73 14.47 -6.94 -15.18
C ILE A 73 14.82 -5.53 -14.69
N ALA A 74 15.91 -5.36 -13.94
CA ALA A 74 16.40 -4.06 -13.52
C ALA A 74 16.82 -3.17 -14.71
N ASP A 75 17.40 -3.73 -15.75
CA ASP A 75 17.72 -3.01 -16.99
C ASP A 75 16.46 -2.52 -17.71
N ASN A 76 15.39 -3.33 -17.76
CA ASN A 76 14.09 -2.87 -18.22
C ASN A 76 13.55 -1.71 -17.39
N MET A 77 13.60 -1.80 -16.06
CA MET A 77 13.16 -0.69 -15.20
C MET A 77 13.93 0.60 -15.52
N MET A 78 15.25 0.52 -15.71
CA MET A 78 16.07 1.68 -16.09
C MET A 78 15.71 2.23 -17.47
N LEU A 79 15.31 1.38 -18.40
CA LEU A 79 14.81 1.80 -19.71
C LEU A 79 13.53 2.64 -19.57
N PHE A 80 12.61 2.25 -18.70
CA PHE A 80 11.37 3.01 -18.42
C PHE A 80 11.57 4.22 -17.50
N GLN A 81 12.66 4.32 -16.75
CA GLN A 81 12.92 5.46 -15.87
C GLN A 81 13.01 6.76 -16.66
N ARG A 82 12.27 7.77 -16.27
CA ARG A 82 12.22 9.08 -16.91
C ARG A 82 13.38 9.98 -16.49
N ALA A 83 13.56 11.08 -17.19
CA ALA A 83 14.63 12.04 -16.91
C ALA A 83 14.55 12.64 -15.51
N ASN A 84 13.34 12.77 -14.94
CA ASN A 84 13.12 13.24 -13.56
C ASN A 84 13.34 12.17 -12.49
N GLY A 85 13.69 10.94 -12.86
CA GLY A 85 13.95 9.85 -11.93
C GLY A 85 12.75 8.95 -11.59
N GLY A 86 11.52 9.37 -11.89
CA GLY A 86 10.31 8.58 -11.69
C GLY A 86 10.02 7.59 -12.83
N TRP A 87 8.92 6.85 -12.70
CA TRP A 87 8.48 5.87 -13.69
C TRP A 87 7.04 6.11 -14.14
N PRO A 88 6.68 5.74 -15.39
CA PRO A 88 5.30 5.62 -15.84
C PRO A 88 4.67 4.35 -15.26
N LYS A 89 3.36 4.28 -15.16
CA LYS A 89 2.63 3.08 -14.77
C LYS A 89 2.28 2.17 -15.95
N ASN A 90 1.68 1.03 -15.64
CA ASN A 90 1.05 0.11 -16.57
C ASN A 90 2.03 -0.48 -17.60
N TYR A 91 3.05 -1.15 -17.13
CA TYR A 91 3.90 -2.00 -17.96
C TYR A 91 4.36 -3.23 -17.16
N ASP A 92 4.76 -4.28 -17.88
CA ASP A 92 5.37 -5.46 -17.27
C ASP A 92 6.90 -5.34 -17.33
N MET A 93 7.53 -5.17 -16.19
CA MET A 93 8.99 -5.06 -16.11
C MET A 93 9.73 -6.34 -16.47
N ARG A 94 9.04 -7.48 -16.47
CA ARG A 94 9.59 -8.76 -16.92
C ARG A 94 9.50 -8.94 -18.44
N ALA A 95 8.77 -8.09 -19.15
CA ALA A 95 8.61 -8.24 -20.60
C ALA A 95 9.95 -8.16 -21.32
N ILE A 96 10.21 -9.12 -22.19
CA ILE A 96 11.30 -9.04 -23.16
C ILE A 96 10.78 -8.20 -24.31
N LEU A 97 11.16 -6.93 -24.31
CA LEU A 97 10.68 -5.94 -25.26
C LEU A 97 11.25 -6.19 -26.66
N THR A 98 10.42 -6.05 -27.68
CA THR A 98 10.90 -6.03 -29.08
C THR A 98 11.79 -4.81 -29.33
N PRO A 99 12.64 -4.81 -30.39
CA PRO A 99 13.43 -3.64 -30.76
C PRO A 99 12.60 -2.36 -30.90
N GLU A 100 11.42 -2.46 -31.52
CA GLU A 100 10.49 -1.35 -31.73
C GLU A 100 9.91 -0.83 -30.38
N GLN A 101 9.57 -1.76 -29.48
CA GLN A 101 9.12 -1.38 -28.13
C GLN A 101 10.25 -0.67 -27.37
N GLN A 102 11.49 -1.18 -27.45
CA GLN A 102 12.65 -0.57 -26.78
C GLN A 102 12.93 0.84 -27.30
N GLU A 103 12.95 1.03 -28.62
CA GLU A 103 13.13 2.34 -29.25
C GLU A 103 12.03 3.32 -28.84
N LYS A 104 10.77 2.86 -28.85
CA LYS A 104 9.63 3.67 -28.40
C LYS A 104 9.78 4.10 -26.95
N VAL A 105 10.13 3.20 -26.04
CA VAL A 105 10.36 3.53 -24.62
C VAL A 105 11.52 4.49 -24.47
N ALA A 106 12.65 4.25 -25.14
CA ALA A 106 13.82 5.11 -25.09
C ALA A 106 13.53 6.54 -25.60
N SER A 107 12.75 6.69 -26.68
CA SER A 107 12.39 7.99 -27.25
C SER A 107 11.54 8.86 -26.32
N THR A 108 10.94 8.27 -25.28
CA THR A 108 10.04 8.97 -24.35
C THR A 108 10.69 9.38 -23.03
N LYS A 109 12.01 9.25 -22.91
CA LYS A 109 12.77 9.54 -21.69
C LYS A 109 12.55 10.96 -21.14
N SER A 110 12.34 11.93 -22.02
CA SER A 110 12.06 13.33 -21.68
C SER A 110 10.59 13.62 -21.35
N ILE A 111 9.69 12.66 -21.56
CA ILE A 111 8.27 12.82 -21.21
C ILE A 111 8.12 12.55 -19.71
N LEU A 112 7.86 13.62 -18.96
CA LEU A 112 7.81 13.57 -17.49
C LEU A 112 6.41 13.17 -16.98
N HIS A 113 5.81 12.13 -17.55
CA HIS A 113 4.57 11.52 -17.06
C HIS A 113 4.91 10.36 -16.12
N THR A 114 5.07 10.67 -14.86
CA THR A 114 5.55 9.77 -13.81
C THR A 114 4.60 9.75 -12.62
N THR A 115 4.54 8.65 -11.89
CA THR A 115 3.46 8.44 -10.91
C THR A 115 3.90 7.56 -9.74
N PHE A 116 3.11 7.59 -8.66
CA PHE A 116 3.14 6.65 -7.54
C PHE A 116 1.96 5.66 -7.56
N ASP A 117 1.07 5.77 -8.56
CA ASP A 117 -0.10 4.93 -8.74
C ASP A 117 0.27 3.50 -9.15
N ASN A 118 -0.61 2.52 -8.87
CA ASN A 118 -0.44 1.11 -9.27
C ASN A 118 0.94 0.54 -8.89
N GLU A 119 1.36 0.73 -7.66
CA GLU A 119 2.64 0.23 -7.13
C GLU A 119 3.88 0.75 -7.88
N THR A 120 3.76 1.88 -8.58
CA THR A 120 4.83 2.45 -9.40
C THR A 120 5.79 3.30 -8.56
N THR A 121 7.02 3.46 -9.01
CA THR A 121 8.13 4.25 -8.47
C THR A 121 8.68 3.71 -7.15
N TYR A 122 7.94 3.66 -6.05
CA TYR A 122 8.48 3.21 -4.76
C TYR A 122 8.92 1.73 -4.79
N THR A 123 8.23 0.88 -5.52
CA THR A 123 8.60 -0.53 -5.71
C THR A 123 9.85 -0.66 -6.59
N HIS A 124 9.96 0.17 -7.63
CA HIS A 124 11.12 0.21 -8.51
C HIS A 124 12.40 0.60 -7.77
N ILE A 125 12.32 1.64 -6.91
CA ILE A 125 13.43 2.08 -6.07
C ILE A 125 13.91 0.93 -5.18
N TYR A 126 12.98 0.22 -4.52
CA TYR A 126 13.35 -0.89 -3.64
C TYR A 126 13.96 -2.05 -4.42
N TYR A 127 13.39 -2.42 -5.57
CA TYR A 127 13.94 -3.47 -6.42
C TYR A 127 15.37 -3.15 -6.88
N LEU A 128 15.61 -1.94 -7.35
CA LEU A 128 16.95 -1.51 -7.78
C LEU A 128 17.94 -1.51 -6.61
N ALA A 129 17.52 -1.14 -5.41
CA ALA A 129 18.35 -1.23 -4.21
C ALA A 129 18.72 -2.68 -3.88
N GLN A 130 17.80 -3.63 -3.98
CA GLN A 130 18.05 -5.07 -3.79
C GLN A 130 19.02 -5.60 -4.85
N VAL A 131 18.80 -5.25 -6.14
CA VAL A 131 19.68 -5.70 -7.24
C VAL A 131 21.09 -5.11 -7.07
N TYR A 132 21.21 -3.84 -6.69
CA TYR A 132 22.52 -3.26 -6.35
C TYR A 132 23.19 -3.99 -5.19
N THR A 133 22.44 -4.28 -4.14
CA THR A 133 22.99 -5.00 -2.97
C THR A 133 23.54 -6.36 -3.37
N ALA A 134 22.85 -7.07 -4.25
CA ALA A 134 23.26 -8.41 -4.73
C ALA A 134 24.43 -8.37 -5.72
N THR A 135 24.51 -7.34 -6.56
CA THR A 135 25.44 -7.33 -7.71
C THR A 135 26.61 -6.34 -7.57
N LYS A 136 26.45 -5.29 -6.78
CA LYS A 136 27.35 -4.14 -6.68
C LYS A 136 27.57 -3.38 -8.00
N ILE A 137 26.64 -3.52 -8.96
CA ILE A 137 26.71 -2.82 -10.25
C ILE A 137 26.18 -1.38 -10.06
N GLU A 138 27.04 -0.38 -10.19
CA GLU A 138 26.79 1.03 -9.84
C GLU A 138 25.58 1.64 -10.56
N LYS A 139 25.31 1.28 -11.82
CA LYS A 139 24.15 1.82 -12.57
C LYS A 139 22.81 1.63 -11.83
N TYR A 140 22.64 0.54 -11.07
CA TYR A 140 21.40 0.28 -10.32
C TYR A 140 21.29 1.19 -9.10
N LYS A 141 22.40 1.46 -8.41
CA LYS A 141 22.47 2.45 -7.32
C LYS A 141 22.16 3.85 -7.83
N GLU A 142 22.74 4.26 -8.95
CA GLU A 142 22.50 5.57 -9.56
C GLU A 142 21.02 5.74 -9.93
N ALA A 143 20.42 4.74 -10.56
CA ALA A 143 19.00 4.75 -10.90
C ALA A 143 18.11 4.78 -9.65
N CYS A 144 18.46 4.04 -8.60
CA CYS A 144 17.79 4.07 -7.31
C CYS A 144 17.85 5.46 -6.67
N ILE A 145 19.02 6.09 -6.62
CA ILE A 145 19.21 7.45 -6.06
C ILE A 145 18.38 8.49 -6.83
N LYS A 146 18.33 8.40 -8.16
CA LYS A 146 17.45 9.27 -8.99
C LYS A 146 15.97 9.08 -8.61
N GLY A 147 15.55 7.84 -8.38
CA GLY A 147 14.19 7.55 -7.92
C GLY A 147 13.91 8.12 -6.52
N ILE A 148 14.85 8.01 -5.59
CA ILE A 148 14.73 8.60 -4.25
C ILE A 148 14.62 10.13 -4.36
N GLN A 149 15.44 10.77 -5.18
CA GLN A 149 15.37 12.23 -5.40
C GLN A 149 14.00 12.62 -5.97
N PHE A 150 13.46 11.87 -6.93
CA PHE A 150 12.10 12.09 -7.45
C PHE A 150 11.03 12.04 -6.34
N VAL A 151 11.12 11.08 -5.41
CA VAL A 151 10.20 11.01 -4.25
C VAL A 151 10.30 12.26 -3.38
N LEU A 152 11.53 12.74 -3.12
CA LEU A 152 11.77 13.93 -2.31
C LEU A 152 11.25 15.20 -3.01
N ASP A 153 11.46 15.33 -4.33
CA ASP A 153 11.05 16.48 -5.12
C ASP A 153 9.52 16.57 -5.30
N ALA A 154 8.84 15.41 -5.28
CA ALA A 154 7.39 15.33 -5.42
C ALA A 154 6.63 15.64 -4.13
N GLN A 155 7.32 15.74 -2.98
CA GLN A 155 6.66 15.98 -1.70
C GLN A 155 6.17 17.42 -1.58
N TYR A 156 4.90 17.61 -1.24
CA TYR A 156 4.35 18.90 -0.89
C TYR A 156 4.98 19.47 0.39
N ALA A 157 4.91 20.79 0.56
CA ALA A 157 5.43 21.47 1.75
C ALA A 157 4.80 20.95 3.06
N ASN A 158 3.52 20.55 3.00
CA ASN A 158 2.77 19.96 4.11
C ASN A 158 3.07 18.47 4.36
N GLY A 159 3.94 17.85 3.56
CA GLY A 159 4.37 16.47 3.73
C GLY A 159 3.62 15.45 2.88
N GLY A 160 2.58 15.85 2.14
CA GLY A 160 1.81 14.97 1.26
C GLY A 160 2.53 14.64 -0.05
N TRP A 161 2.00 13.67 -0.80
CA TRP A 161 2.43 13.35 -2.17
C TRP A 161 1.24 13.28 -3.11
N PRO A 162 1.38 13.82 -4.35
CA PRO A 162 0.37 13.67 -5.39
C PRO A 162 0.36 12.24 -5.95
N GLN A 163 -0.65 11.90 -6.74
CA GLN A 163 -0.66 10.67 -7.51
C GLN A 163 0.32 10.72 -8.68
N TYR A 164 0.45 11.89 -9.33
CA TYR A 164 1.38 12.15 -10.45
C TYR A 164 2.29 13.34 -10.14
N PHE A 165 3.54 13.23 -10.53
CA PHE A 165 4.52 14.32 -10.49
C PHE A 165 5.40 14.29 -11.75
N PRO A 166 5.61 15.43 -12.48
CA PRO A 166 5.05 16.76 -12.22
C PRO A 166 3.54 16.81 -12.14
N LEU A 167 3.01 17.84 -11.45
CA LEU A 167 1.58 17.95 -11.17
C LEU A 167 0.75 18.07 -12.44
N GLU A 168 -0.29 17.30 -12.53
CA GLU A 168 -1.28 17.32 -13.59
C GLU A 168 -2.56 18.05 -13.15
N LYS A 169 -3.41 18.40 -14.12
CA LYS A 169 -4.72 18.95 -13.82
C LYS A 169 -5.67 17.87 -13.31
N GLY A 170 -6.59 18.25 -12.43
CA GLY A 170 -7.62 17.37 -11.88
C GLY A 170 -7.17 16.68 -10.59
N TYR A 171 -7.83 15.60 -10.26
CA TYR A 171 -7.69 14.93 -8.96
C TYR A 171 -6.34 14.26 -8.70
N SER A 172 -5.56 14.00 -9.75
CA SER A 172 -4.26 13.34 -9.62
C SER A 172 -3.20 14.17 -8.86
N ARG A 173 -3.48 15.46 -8.65
CA ARG A 173 -2.69 16.34 -7.78
C ARG A 173 -3.03 16.20 -6.30
N HIS A 174 -4.20 15.65 -5.95
CA HIS A 174 -4.56 15.44 -4.56
C HIS A 174 -3.61 14.45 -3.87
N ILE A 175 -3.46 14.60 -2.54
CA ILE A 175 -2.74 13.64 -1.71
C ILE A 175 -3.52 12.33 -1.74
N THR A 176 -2.89 11.26 -2.23
CA THR A 176 -3.59 10.04 -2.65
C THR A 176 -3.15 8.82 -1.86
N PHE A 177 -4.09 8.21 -1.12
CA PHE A 177 -3.90 6.91 -0.48
C PHE A 177 -4.31 5.73 -1.38
N ASN A 178 -5.15 5.98 -2.38
CA ASN A 178 -5.62 4.95 -3.31
C ASN A 178 -4.45 4.20 -3.96
N ASP A 179 -4.66 2.91 -4.23
CA ASP A 179 -3.69 2.00 -4.85
C ASP A 179 -2.31 2.03 -4.19
N GLY A 180 -2.30 2.33 -2.88
CA GLY A 180 -1.10 2.30 -2.04
C GLY A 180 -0.09 3.42 -2.31
N ALA A 181 -0.43 4.45 -3.07
CA ALA A 181 0.51 5.48 -3.50
C ALA A 181 1.26 6.11 -2.31
N TYR A 182 0.54 6.73 -1.38
CA TYR A 182 1.15 7.37 -0.21
C TYR A 182 1.81 6.34 0.72
N MET A 183 1.11 5.26 1.04
CA MET A 183 1.62 4.26 2.00
C MET A 183 2.80 3.48 1.45
N GLY A 184 2.88 3.29 0.14
CA GLY A 184 4.04 2.73 -0.54
C GLY A 184 5.29 3.59 -0.36
N ILE A 185 5.14 4.91 -0.54
CA ILE A 185 6.23 5.88 -0.28
C ILE A 185 6.65 5.82 1.20
N MET A 186 5.71 5.92 2.13
CA MET A 186 6.01 5.91 3.56
C MET A 186 6.72 4.63 4.01
N ASN A 187 6.28 3.46 3.53
CA ASN A 187 6.95 2.18 3.80
C ASN A 187 8.36 2.12 3.18
N LEU A 188 8.57 2.73 2.00
CA LEU A 188 9.90 2.83 1.39
C LEU A 188 10.83 3.70 2.24
N LEU A 189 10.37 4.89 2.65
CA LEU A 189 11.15 5.80 3.50
C LEU A 189 11.46 5.17 4.87
N ASP A 190 10.49 4.45 5.46
CA ASP A 190 10.69 3.70 6.71
C ASP A 190 11.81 2.66 6.58
N LYS A 191 11.84 1.89 5.48
CA LYS A 191 12.94 0.93 5.21
C LYS A 191 14.29 1.64 5.15
N MET A 192 14.39 2.83 4.56
CA MET A 192 15.63 3.59 4.46
C MET A 192 16.13 4.08 5.82
N ILE A 193 15.24 4.60 6.68
CA ILE A 193 15.60 5.16 7.99
C ILE A 193 15.75 4.09 9.07
N SER A 194 15.10 2.94 8.93
CA SER A 194 15.19 1.82 9.88
C SER A 194 16.45 0.96 9.73
N GLY A 195 17.31 1.29 8.76
CA GLY A 195 18.59 0.59 8.56
C GLY A 195 18.49 -0.69 7.75
N ASN A 196 17.52 -0.81 6.84
CA ASN A 196 17.47 -1.93 5.89
C ASN A 196 18.77 -2.00 5.07
N THR A 197 19.39 -3.16 5.01
CA THR A 197 20.71 -3.39 4.43
C THR A 197 20.78 -3.04 2.94
N ASN A 198 19.65 -3.13 2.23
CA ASN A 198 19.57 -2.75 0.81
C ASN A 198 19.80 -1.25 0.57
N PHE A 199 19.67 -0.42 1.61
CA PHE A 199 19.91 1.03 1.56
C PHE A 199 21.18 1.46 2.30
N SER A 200 22.08 0.54 2.65
CA SER A 200 23.35 0.85 3.34
C SER A 200 24.28 1.78 2.55
N PHE A 201 24.06 1.92 1.24
CA PHE A 201 24.84 2.81 0.36
C PHE A 201 24.45 4.29 0.43
N LEU A 202 23.35 4.63 1.10
CA LEU A 202 22.92 6.02 1.25
C LEU A 202 23.90 6.78 2.16
N ASP A 203 24.35 7.93 1.70
CA ASP A 203 25.15 8.84 2.53
C ASP A 203 24.29 9.54 3.61
N GLU A 204 24.93 10.12 4.59
CA GLU A 204 24.26 10.75 5.72
C GLU A 204 23.40 11.96 5.32
N ASN A 205 23.77 12.70 4.26
CA ASN A 205 22.99 13.83 3.76
C ASN A 205 21.66 13.34 3.17
N LEU A 206 21.70 12.32 2.32
CA LEU A 206 20.49 11.77 1.71
C LEU A 206 19.60 11.08 2.77
N LYS A 207 20.19 10.37 3.74
CA LYS A 207 19.45 9.82 4.89
C LYS A 207 18.73 10.90 5.69
N ALA A 208 19.40 12.04 5.96
CA ALA A 208 18.77 13.16 6.66
C ALA A 208 17.58 13.75 5.88
N LYS A 209 17.71 13.90 4.57
CA LYS A 209 16.60 14.35 3.70
C LYS A 209 15.42 13.35 3.73
N VAL A 210 15.71 12.06 3.61
CA VAL A 210 14.71 10.97 3.69
C VAL A 210 14.01 11.00 5.04
N LYS A 211 14.76 11.16 6.14
CA LYS A 211 14.17 11.26 7.49
C LYS A 211 13.23 12.47 7.61
N THR A 212 13.65 13.62 7.09
CA THR A 212 12.83 14.84 7.08
C THR A 212 11.55 14.63 6.26
N ALA A 213 11.64 13.98 5.11
CA ALA A 213 10.48 13.67 4.28
C ALA A 213 9.52 12.68 4.97
N TYR A 214 10.06 11.66 5.63
CA TYR A 214 9.29 10.70 6.44
C TYR A 214 8.53 11.41 7.57
N ASP A 215 9.20 12.28 8.34
CA ASP A 215 8.58 12.97 9.46
C ASP A 215 7.44 13.88 9.01
N LYS A 216 7.67 14.67 7.94
CA LYS A 216 6.62 15.49 7.32
C LYS A 216 5.46 14.64 6.81
N GLY A 217 5.75 13.50 6.19
CA GLY A 217 4.72 12.57 5.71
C GLY A 217 3.90 11.98 6.86
N LEU A 218 4.52 11.63 7.97
CA LEU A 218 3.81 11.16 9.16
C LEU A 218 2.90 12.24 9.75
N ASP A 219 3.40 13.47 9.87
CA ASP A 219 2.61 14.60 10.31
C ASP A 219 1.41 14.88 9.38
N CYS A 220 1.62 14.78 8.08
CA CYS A 220 0.57 14.96 7.08
C CYS A 220 -0.53 13.89 7.23
N ILE A 221 -0.17 12.62 7.40
CA ILE A 221 -1.12 11.52 7.69
C ILE A 221 -1.99 11.88 8.91
N LEU A 222 -1.37 12.28 10.01
CA LEU A 222 -2.08 12.59 11.24
C LEU A 222 -2.99 13.85 11.09
N ASN A 223 -2.56 14.83 10.29
CA ASN A 223 -3.34 16.04 10.00
C ASN A 223 -4.56 15.77 9.11
N MET A 224 -4.46 14.80 8.19
CA MET A 224 -5.55 14.41 7.29
C MET A 224 -6.61 13.51 7.94
N GLN A 225 -6.36 12.99 9.15
CA GLN A 225 -7.37 12.17 9.81
C GLN A 225 -8.66 12.96 9.99
N ILE A 226 -9.76 12.44 9.45
CA ILE A 226 -11.06 13.10 9.45
C ILE A 226 -11.51 13.33 10.87
N LYS A 227 -11.97 14.56 11.15
CA LYS A 227 -12.52 14.94 12.44
C LYS A 227 -14.01 15.26 12.28
N ASP A 228 -14.85 14.49 12.96
CA ASP A 228 -16.29 14.70 12.99
C ASP A 228 -16.76 14.92 14.44
N LYS A 229 -17.57 15.95 14.67
CA LYS A 229 -18.08 16.33 16.00
C LYS A 229 -16.99 16.38 17.08
N GLY A 230 -15.79 16.79 16.67
CA GLY A 230 -14.64 16.89 17.57
C GLY A 230 -13.85 15.60 17.78
N GLN A 231 -14.29 14.47 17.23
CA GLN A 231 -13.62 13.17 17.34
C GLN A 231 -12.90 12.80 16.06
N LEU A 232 -11.69 12.24 16.17
CA LEU A 232 -10.97 11.65 15.04
C LEU A 232 -11.66 10.36 14.63
N ILE A 233 -11.62 10.05 13.31
CA ILE A 233 -12.26 8.86 12.75
C ILE A 233 -11.22 8.05 11.95
N ALA A 234 -11.24 8.17 10.64
CA ALA A 234 -10.37 7.49 9.69
C ALA A 234 -9.99 8.47 8.57
N TRP A 235 -9.63 7.99 7.40
CA TRP A 235 -9.17 8.84 6.28
C TRP A 235 -10.04 8.68 5.05
N CYS A 236 -9.97 9.66 4.16
CA CYS A 236 -10.50 9.56 2.81
C CYS A 236 -9.49 8.89 1.88
N GLN A 237 -9.95 8.44 0.72
CA GLN A 237 -9.12 7.88 -0.35
C GLN A 237 -8.17 8.92 -0.94
N GLN A 238 -8.65 10.16 -1.11
CA GLN A 238 -7.86 11.33 -1.49
C GLN A 238 -8.17 12.51 -0.58
N HIS A 239 -7.17 13.37 -0.41
CA HIS A 239 -7.29 14.63 0.32
C HIS A 239 -6.77 15.77 -0.54
N ASP A 240 -7.45 16.90 -0.47
CA ASP A 240 -7.03 18.14 -1.12
C ASP A 240 -5.61 18.54 -0.65
N GLU A 241 -4.75 18.87 -1.58
CA GLU A 241 -3.34 19.10 -1.32
C GLU A 241 -3.04 20.38 -0.55
N GLU A 242 -4.00 21.31 -0.46
CA GLU A 242 -3.85 22.57 0.26
C GLU A 242 -4.56 22.54 1.61
N THR A 243 -5.82 22.10 1.63
CA THR A 243 -6.68 22.13 2.83
C THR A 243 -6.61 20.85 3.66
N LEU A 244 -6.09 19.77 3.12
CA LEU A 244 -6.07 18.42 3.69
C LEU A 244 -7.47 17.82 3.91
N ALA A 245 -8.52 18.46 3.42
CA ALA A 245 -9.89 17.95 3.51
C ALA A 245 -10.12 16.78 2.56
N PRO A 246 -11.07 15.87 2.87
CA PRO A 246 -11.51 14.85 1.92
C PRO A 246 -11.88 15.43 0.56
N ALA A 247 -11.40 14.83 -0.53
CA ALA A 247 -11.56 15.35 -1.89
C ALA A 247 -12.15 14.30 -2.84
N TRP A 248 -12.76 14.79 -3.93
CA TRP A 248 -13.17 13.96 -5.06
C TRP A 248 -11.97 13.42 -5.82
N ALA A 249 -12.06 12.15 -6.28
CA ALA A 249 -11.21 11.64 -7.33
C ALA A 249 -12.04 11.42 -8.61
N ARG A 250 -12.23 10.17 -9.04
CA ARG A 250 -13.15 9.87 -10.15
C ARG A 250 -14.59 10.15 -9.74
N LYS A 251 -15.48 10.36 -10.72
CA LYS A 251 -16.89 10.71 -10.47
C LYS A 251 -17.64 9.79 -9.49
N PHE A 252 -17.18 8.56 -9.32
CA PHE A 252 -17.74 7.58 -8.38
C PHE A 252 -16.90 7.39 -7.10
N GLU A 253 -15.97 8.29 -6.83
CA GLU A 253 -15.07 8.29 -5.66
C GLU A 253 -15.23 9.59 -4.88
N PRO A 254 -16.27 9.67 -4.03
CA PRO A 254 -16.63 10.89 -3.33
C PRO A 254 -15.74 11.16 -2.12
N PRO A 255 -15.68 12.43 -1.65
CA PRO A 255 -15.21 12.73 -0.31
C PRO A 255 -15.99 11.90 0.72
N SER A 256 -15.29 11.07 1.46
CA SER A 256 -15.92 10.06 2.34
C SER A 256 -14.93 9.53 3.37
N ILE A 257 -15.41 8.79 4.35
CA ILE A 257 -14.58 7.95 5.20
C ILE A 257 -14.30 6.66 4.43
N CYS A 258 -13.04 6.35 4.12
CA CYS A 258 -12.65 5.21 3.30
C CYS A 258 -11.95 4.14 4.13
N ASN A 259 -12.61 2.99 4.30
CA ASN A 259 -12.09 1.94 5.18
C ASN A 259 -10.91 1.16 4.60
N GLY A 260 -10.88 0.94 3.29
CA GLY A 260 -9.81 0.15 2.67
C GLY A 260 -8.43 0.78 2.90
N GLU A 261 -8.29 2.02 2.50
CA GLU A 261 -7.06 2.80 2.58
C GLU A 261 -6.68 3.14 4.03
N SER A 262 -7.68 3.38 4.89
CA SER A 262 -7.45 3.62 6.32
C SER A 262 -6.83 2.42 7.05
N VAL A 263 -7.08 1.20 6.60
CA VAL A 263 -6.46 -0.01 7.17
C VAL A 263 -4.95 0.03 7.02
N ASP A 264 -4.45 0.36 5.83
CA ASP A 264 -3.00 0.39 5.58
C ASP A 264 -2.31 1.51 6.37
N ILE A 265 -3.00 2.64 6.54
CA ILE A 265 -2.53 3.74 7.39
C ILE A 265 -2.41 3.27 8.85
N VAL A 266 -3.47 2.68 9.41
CA VAL A 266 -3.45 2.23 10.81
C VAL A 266 -2.42 1.13 11.03
N LEU A 267 -2.31 0.17 10.11
CA LEU A 267 -1.30 -0.89 10.21
C LEU A 267 0.13 -0.33 10.13
N PHE A 268 0.36 0.73 9.36
CA PHE A 268 1.62 1.45 9.31
C PHE A 268 1.91 2.15 10.66
N LEU A 269 0.96 2.93 11.17
CA LEU A 269 1.09 3.62 12.45
C LEU A 269 1.36 2.63 13.61
N MET A 270 0.72 1.46 13.60
CA MET A 270 0.93 0.40 14.61
C MET A 270 2.36 -0.20 14.60
N LYS A 271 3.12 -0.06 13.51
CA LYS A 271 4.52 -0.51 13.43
C LYS A 271 5.49 0.47 14.11
N ILE A 272 5.10 1.72 14.31
CA ILE A 272 5.96 2.76 14.88
C ILE A 272 6.35 2.34 16.30
N LYS A 273 7.65 2.30 16.54
CA LYS A 273 8.21 2.02 17.88
C LYS A 273 8.11 3.29 18.73
N ASN A 274 7.64 3.14 19.96
CA ASN A 274 7.47 4.25 20.91
C ASN A 274 6.59 5.37 20.34
N PRO A 275 5.32 5.06 19.94
CA PRO A 275 4.41 6.07 19.39
C PRO A 275 4.14 7.14 20.46
N ASP A 276 4.08 8.40 20.04
CA ASP A 276 3.64 9.50 20.89
C ASP A 276 2.12 9.47 21.10
N GLU A 277 1.62 10.32 21.97
CA GLU A 277 0.20 10.41 22.32
C GLU A 277 -0.69 10.68 21.10
N ARG A 278 -0.23 11.48 20.16
CA ARG A 278 -0.97 11.81 18.93
C ARG A 278 -1.14 10.59 18.04
N ILE A 279 -0.10 9.77 17.89
CA ILE A 279 -0.15 8.50 17.13
C ILE A 279 -1.07 7.51 17.85
N ILE A 280 -0.96 7.40 19.18
CA ILE A 280 -1.82 6.52 19.99
C ILE A 280 -3.29 6.89 19.80
N GLN A 281 -3.62 8.17 19.96
CA GLN A 281 -4.99 8.66 19.78
C GLN A 281 -5.51 8.43 18.37
N SER A 282 -4.67 8.64 17.35
CA SER A 282 -5.02 8.41 15.95
C SER A 282 -5.41 6.95 15.70
N ILE A 283 -4.58 6.00 16.18
CA ILE A 283 -4.83 4.57 16.05
C ILE A 283 -6.12 4.18 16.78
N GLN A 284 -6.27 4.59 18.04
CA GLN A 284 -7.44 4.24 18.87
C GLN A 284 -8.74 4.75 18.26
N SER A 285 -8.74 5.97 17.74
CA SER A 285 -9.92 6.55 17.09
C SER A 285 -10.32 5.77 15.83
N ALA A 286 -9.37 5.40 14.99
CA ALA A 286 -9.64 4.59 13.80
C ALA A 286 -10.08 3.15 14.15
N VAL A 287 -9.49 2.54 15.18
CA VAL A 287 -9.91 1.22 15.68
C VAL A 287 -11.35 1.25 16.18
N LYS A 288 -11.72 2.28 16.96
CA LYS A 288 -13.10 2.46 17.40
C LYS A 288 -14.04 2.63 16.23
N TRP A 289 -13.69 3.44 15.24
CA TRP A 289 -14.46 3.60 14.01
C TRP A 289 -14.66 2.26 13.29
N PHE A 290 -13.62 1.45 13.10
CA PHE A 290 -13.76 0.14 12.48
C PHE A 290 -14.66 -0.80 13.28
N ALA A 291 -14.60 -0.75 14.62
CA ALA A 291 -15.47 -1.55 15.47
C ALA A 291 -16.94 -1.12 15.35
N ASP A 292 -17.22 0.18 15.32
CA ASP A 292 -18.57 0.75 15.32
C ASP A 292 -19.24 0.65 13.93
N SER A 293 -18.45 0.71 12.85
CA SER A 293 -18.94 0.73 11.46
C SER A 293 -19.08 -0.66 10.81
N LYS A 294 -18.92 -1.75 11.58
CA LYS A 294 -19.11 -3.12 11.10
C LYS A 294 -20.52 -3.37 10.57
N ILE A 295 -20.60 -4.06 9.45
CA ILE A 295 -21.86 -4.62 8.93
C ILE A 295 -21.84 -6.12 9.22
N LEU A 296 -22.79 -6.58 10.02
CA LEU A 296 -22.94 -7.96 10.45
C LEU A 296 -24.03 -8.66 9.65
N ASN A 297 -24.06 -10.00 9.71
CA ASN A 297 -25.09 -10.83 9.09
C ASN A 297 -25.29 -10.55 7.60
N THR A 298 -24.21 -10.18 6.90
CA THR A 298 -24.29 -9.70 5.53
C THR A 298 -23.10 -10.21 4.73
N ARG A 299 -23.34 -10.71 3.52
CA ARG A 299 -22.28 -11.02 2.56
C ARG A 299 -22.61 -10.51 1.16
N VAL A 300 -21.60 -10.34 0.34
CA VAL A 300 -21.74 -10.02 -1.08
C VAL A 300 -21.61 -11.30 -1.90
N GLU A 301 -22.59 -11.56 -2.73
CA GLU A 301 -22.64 -12.72 -3.60
C GLU A 301 -22.48 -12.30 -5.06
N SER A 302 -21.54 -12.94 -5.78
CA SER A 302 -21.36 -12.74 -7.22
C SER A 302 -22.01 -13.90 -7.97
N PHE A 303 -22.81 -13.58 -8.99
CA PHE A 303 -23.53 -14.55 -9.81
C PHE A 303 -23.40 -14.25 -11.30
N ALA A 304 -23.54 -15.28 -12.14
CA ALA A 304 -23.49 -15.14 -13.57
C ALA A 304 -24.77 -14.47 -14.11
N ILE A 305 -24.61 -13.64 -15.14
CA ILE A 305 -25.73 -13.02 -15.90
C ILE A 305 -25.50 -13.23 -17.39
N GLU A 306 -26.54 -13.05 -18.20
CA GLU A 306 -26.36 -12.94 -19.64
C GLU A 306 -25.36 -11.82 -19.98
N PRO A 307 -24.39 -12.12 -20.85
CA PRO A 307 -23.34 -11.15 -21.19
C PRO A 307 -23.91 -9.84 -21.72
N THR A 308 -23.72 -8.77 -20.97
CA THR A 308 -24.25 -7.42 -21.26
C THR A 308 -23.09 -6.50 -21.67
N GLU A 309 -23.23 -5.82 -22.80
CA GLU A 309 -22.25 -4.83 -23.24
C GLU A 309 -22.39 -3.53 -22.44
N SER A 310 -21.28 -2.96 -22.00
CA SER A 310 -21.20 -1.60 -21.47
C SER A 310 -20.21 -0.76 -22.30
N LYS A 311 -20.22 0.55 -22.10
CA LYS A 311 -19.24 1.45 -22.75
C LYS A 311 -17.77 1.02 -22.49
N TYR A 312 -17.50 0.34 -21.37
CA TYR A 312 -16.14 0.08 -20.90
C TYR A 312 -15.72 -1.39 -21.05
N LYS A 313 -16.68 -2.31 -20.94
CA LYS A 313 -16.39 -3.76 -21.00
C LYS A 313 -17.67 -4.58 -21.14
N LYS A 314 -17.48 -5.82 -21.57
CA LYS A 314 -18.54 -6.84 -21.53
C LYS A 314 -18.65 -7.40 -20.09
N ILE A 315 -19.85 -7.32 -19.52
CA ILE A 315 -20.15 -7.74 -18.16
C ILE A 315 -20.81 -9.12 -18.22
N LYS A 316 -20.26 -10.08 -17.48
CA LYS A 316 -20.74 -11.47 -17.43
C LYS A 316 -21.20 -11.89 -16.05
N ARG A 317 -21.01 -11.03 -15.05
CA ARG A 317 -21.36 -11.29 -13.65
C ARG A 317 -21.95 -10.04 -13.02
N ASP A 318 -22.88 -10.23 -12.10
CA ASP A 318 -23.37 -9.18 -11.22
C ASP A 318 -23.12 -9.56 -9.77
N VAL A 319 -23.35 -8.62 -8.85
CA VAL A 319 -23.21 -8.82 -7.41
C VAL A 319 -24.45 -8.33 -6.68
N ARG A 320 -24.78 -9.00 -5.59
CA ARG A 320 -25.88 -8.61 -4.70
C ARG A 320 -25.49 -8.78 -3.24
N VAL A 321 -26.14 -8.02 -2.39
CA VAL A 321 -26.05 -8.16 -0.94
C VAL A 321 -27.10 -9.16 -0.46
N VAL A 322 -26.72 -10.12 0.36
CA VAL A 322 -27.60 -11.12 0.93
C VAL A 322 -27.41 -11.21 2.44
N VAL A 323 -28.51 -11.52 3.15
CA VAL A 323 -28.47 -11.77 4.58
C VAL A 323 -27.87 -13.16 4.84
N ASP A 324 -26.87 -13.19 5.73
CA ASP A 324 -26.18 -14.43 6.12
C ASP A 324 -25.68 -14.28 7.56
N SER A 325 -26.34 -14.93 8.50
CA SER A 325 -26.01 -14.84 9.93
C SER A 325 -24.65 -15.44 10.30
N ALA A 326 -24.08 -16.28 9.43
CA ALA A 326 -22.75 -16.88 9.61
C ALA A 326 -21.62 -16.10 8.93
N ALA A 327 -21.96 -15.01 8.20
CA ALA A 327 -20.97 -14.23 7.49
C ALA A 327 -20.02 -13.49 8.45
N ALA A 328 -18.74 -13.44 8.08
CA ALA A 328 -17.77 -12.59 8.74
C ALA A 328 -18.16 -11.10 8.56
N PRO A 329 -17.76 -10.23 9.50
CA PRO A 329 -18.02 -8.80 9.38
C PRO A 329 -17.44 -8.22 8.08
N ILE A 330 -18.20 -7.34 7.45
CA ILE A 330 -17.78 -6.58 6.29
C ILE A 330 -17.98 -5.07 6.53
N TRP A 331 -17.38 -4.26 5.68
CA TRP A 331 -17.51 -2.81 5.67
C TRP A 331 -17.75 -2.35 4.24
N THR A 332 -18.53 -1.26 4.06
CA THR A 332 -18.52 -0.58 2.76
C THR A 332 -17.18 0.11 2.52
N ARG A 333 -16.82 0.27 1.27
CA ARG A 333 -15.63 1.03 0.89
C ARG A 333 -15.72 2.46 1.42
N TYR A 334 -16.88 3.10 1.24
CA TYR A 334 -17.16 4.48 1.62
C TYR A 334 -18.24 4.59 2.68
N TYR A 335 -18.08 5.57 3.57
CA TYR A 335 -19.12 6.05 4.48
C TYR A 335 -19.25 7.56 4.34
N GLU A 336 -20.50 8.04 4.34
CA GLU A 336 -20.84 9.43 4.19
C GLU A 336 -20.31 10.27 5.37
N LEU A 337 -19.71 11.42 5.07
CA LEU A 337 -19.25 12.37 6.09
C LEU A 337 -20.43 12.90 6.90
N GLY A 338 -20.27 12.99 8.22
CA GLY A 338 -21.28 13.52 9.16
C GLY A 338 -22.40 12.54 9.51
N THR A 339 -22.91 11.74 8.58
CA THR A 339 -23.98 10.77 8.87
C THR A 339 -23.46 9.36 9.17
N HIS A 340 -22.27 9.04 8.69
CA HIS A 340 -21.63 7.71 8.80
C HIS A 340 -22.44 6.57 8.15
N ARG A 341 -23.33 6.88 7.22
CA ARG A 341 -24.08 5.87 6.47
C ARG A 341 -23.20 5.20 5.44
N PRO A 342 -23.34 3.90 5.18
CA PRO A 342 -22.77 3.27 3.99
C PRO A 342 -23.07 4.08 2.74
N LEU A 343 -22.05 4.39 1.96
CA LEU A 343 -22.15 5.27 0.79
C LEU A 343 -21.67 4.54 -0.46
N PHE A 344 -22.42 4.69 -1.51
CA PHE A 344 -22.09 4.27 -2.88
C PHE A 344 -22.19 5.49 -3.79
N CYS A 345 -21.53 5.42 -4.95
CA CYS A 345 -21.59 6.50 -5.91
C CYS A 345 -21.46 5.95 -7.33
N ASP A 346 -22.15 6.56 -8.28
CA ASP A 346 -22.06 6.16 -9.68
C ASP A 346 -21.30 7.20 -10.53
N ARG A 347 -21.14 6.94 -11.81
CA ARG A 347 -20.42 7.79 -12.76
C ARG A 347 -21.05 9.17 -13.01
N ASN A 348 -22.26 9.38 -12.52
CA ASN A 348 -22.95 10.69 -12.51
C ASN A 348 -22.68 11.51 -11.23
N SER A 349 -21.84 10.99 -10.31
CA SER A 349 -21.53 11.59 -9.00
C SER A 349 -22.73 11.63 -8.04
N GLU A 350 -23.73 10.81 -8.26
CA GLU A 350 -24.91 10.68 -7.39
C GLU A 350 -24.59 9.81 -6.19
N PHE A 351 -24.94 10.27 -5.00
CA PHE A 351 -24.84 9.52 -3.75
C PHE A 351 -25.98 8.52 -3.64
N LEU A 352 -25.63 7.27 -3.43
CA LEU A 352 -26.53 6.14 -3.33
C LEU A 352 -26.31 5.42 -1.99
N TYR A 353 -27.33 4.79 -1.46
CA TYR A 353 -27.26 4.18 -0.12
C TYR A 353 -27.53 2.68 -0.14
N SER A 354 -27.69 2.12 -1.32
CA SER A 354 -27.80 0.69 -1.57
C SER A 354 -26.94 0.29 -2.77
N LEU A 355 -26.24 -0.84 -2.68
CA LEU A 355 -25.51 -1.41 -3.81
C LEU A 355 -26.41 -1.69 -5.01
N ALA A 356 -27.70 -2.00 -4.77
CA ALA A 356 -28.65 -2.29 -5.83
C ALA A 356 -28.97 -1.08 -6.72
N GLU A 357 -28.79 0.14 -6.21
CA GLU A 357 -29.01 1.39 -6.94
C GLU A 357 -27.84 1.74 -7.87
N VAL A 358 -26.65 1.17 -7.61
CA VAL A 358 -25.46 1.39 -8.44
C VAL A 358 -25.62 0.70 -9.80
N SER A 359 -25.24 1.37 -10.88
CA SER A 359 -25.30 0.78 -12.23
C SER A 359 -24.53 -0.54 -12.32
N LEU A 360 -25.00 -1.47 -13.15
CA LEU A 360 -24.41 -2.81 -13.29
C LEU A 360 -22.90 -2.75 -13.54
N GLU A 361 -22.44 -1.82 -14.37
CA GLU A 361 -21.02 -1.68 -14.71
C GLU A 361 -20.18 -1.31 -13.49
N ARG A 362 -20.64 -0.39 -12.65
CA ARG A 362 -19.96 0.02 -11.44
C ARG A 362 -20.17 -0.98 -10.31
N ARG A 363 -21.37 -1.50 -10.16
CA ARG A 363 -21.71 -2.47 -9.12
C ARG A 363 -20.86 -3.74 -9.21
N SER A 364 -20.71 -4.28 -10.42
CA SER A 364 -19.93 -5.50 -10.66
C SER A 364 -18.44 -5.26 -10.89
N GLY A 365 -18.02 -4.03 -11.16
CA GLY A 365 -16.67 -3.68 -11.57
C GLY A 365 -15.85 -2.91 -10.54
N TYR A 366 -16.35 -2.76 -9.32
CA TYR A 366 -15.68 -2.01 -8.26
C TYR A 366 -15.85 -2.71 -6.90
N ALA A 367 -14.82 -2.66 -6.08
CA ALA A 367 -14.83 -3.30 -4.76
C ALA A 367 -15.55 -2.39 -3.74
N TRP A 368 -16.88 -2.52 -3.66
CA TRP A 368 -17.72 -1.72 -2.76
C TRP A 368 -17.69 -2.17 -1.31
N TYR A 369 -17.30 -3.41 -1.05
CA TYR A 369 -17.20 -3.97 0.29
C TYR A 369 -15.81 -4.57 0.52
N THR A 370 -15.39 -4.56 1.77
CA THR A 370 -14.11 -5.11 2.21
C THR A 370 -14.24 -5.78 3.58
N GLY A 371 -13.43 -6.79 3.85
CA GLY A 371 -13.20 -7.36 5.18
C GLY A 371 -11.90 -6.88 5.83
N SER A 372 -11.15 -5.99 5.16
CA SER A 372 -9.79 -5.63 5.59
C SER A 372 -9.69 -4.97 6.98
N PRO A 373 -10.68 -4.19 7.47
CA PRO A 373 -10.62 -3.62 8.83
C PRO A 373 -10.48 -4.65 9.93
N GLN A 374 -10.96 -5.89 9.71
CA GLN A 374 -10.80 -6.97 10.69
C GLN A 374 -9.31 -7.22 11.01
N LYS A 375 -8.40 -7.06 10.06
CA LYS A 375 -6.93 -7.20 10.28
C LYS A 375 -6.40 -6.23 11.33
N VAL A 376 -6.95 -5.03 11.40
CA VAL A 376 -6.59 -4.03 12.42
C VAL A 376 -7.16 -4.44 13.76
N LEU A 377 -8.45 -4.82 13.80
CA LEU A 377 -9.13 -5.25 15.02
C LEU A 377 -8.44 -6.45 15.65
N ASP A 378 -7.98 -7.42 14.85
CA ASP A 378 -7.25 -8.60 15.32
C ASP A 378 -5.88 -8.26 15.92
N LYS A 379 -5.20 -7.24 15.40
CA LYS A 379 -3.87 -6.81 15.89
C LYS A 379 -3.93 -5.84 17.06
N TYR A 380 -5.04 -5.12 17.21
CA TYR A 380 -5.17 -4.07 18.21
C TYR A 380 -4.95 -4.54 19.65
N PRO A 381 -5.49 -5.68 20.13
CA PRO A 381 -5.30 -6.09 21.52
C PRO A 381 -3.83 -6.23 21.93
N ALA A 382 -2.99 -6.80 21.07
CA ALA A 382 -1.56 -6.93 21.33
C ALA A 382 -0.85 -5.56 21.32
N TRP A 383 -1.19 -4.70 20.37
CA TRP A 383 -0.67 -3.35 20.28
C TRP A 383 -1.11 -2.50 21.48
N GLN A 384 -2.39 -2.53 21.83
CA GLN A 384 -2.98 -1.80 22.97
C GLN A 384 -2.31 -2.17 24.28
N LYS A 385 -2.13 -3.48 24.55
CA LYS A 385 -1.44 -3.94 25.77
C LYS A 385 -0.03 -3.37 25.90
N LYS A 386 0.66 -3.15 24.78
CA LYS A 386 2.04 -2.66 24.74
C LYS A 386 2.16 -1.15 24.87
N TYR A 387 1.29 -0.40 24.18
CA TYR A 387 1.46 1.04 23.98
C TYR A 387 0.38 1.91 24.63
N ALA A 388 -0.78 1.34 24.93
CA ALA A 388 -1.89 2.05 25.57
C ALA A 388 -2.59 1.16 26.63
N PRO A 389 -1.86 0.61 27.63
CA PRO A 389 -2.39 -0.42 28.54
C PRO A 389 -3.61 0.04 29.35
N ASN A 390 -3.74 1.33 29.60
CA ASN A 390 -4.80 1.92 30.44
C ASN A 390 -6.07 2.29 29.65
N THR A 391 -6.05 2.16 28.33
CA THR A 391 -7.17 2.58 27.47
C THR A 391 -7.47 1.53 26.41
N ASN A 392 -8.62 0.85 26.52
CA ASN A 392 -9.09 -0.08 25.50
C ASN A 392 -10.38 0.46 24.87
N VAL A 393 -10.33 0.81 23.61
CA VAL A 393 -11.49 1.39 22.87
C VAL A 393 -12.45 0.33 22.31
N LEU A 394 -12.16 -0.95 22.50
CA LEU A 394 -13.02 -2.06 22.09
C LEU A 394 -13.87 -2.63 23.25
N ASN A 395 -13.73 -2.11 24.46
CA ASN A 395 -14.51 -2.50 25.64
C ASN A 395 -15.74 -1.61 25.80
#